data_1b89324d0f1f5764ee0cd4bca3f2c95b
#
_entry.id   1b89324d0f1f5764ee0cd4bca3f2c95b
#
_cell.length_a   1.000
_cell.length_b   1.000
_cell.length_c   1.000
_cell.angle_alpha   90.00
_cell.angle_beta   90.00
_cell.angle_gamma   90.00
#
_symmetry.space_group_name_H-M   'P 1'
#
loop_
_entity.id
_entity.type
_entity.pdbx_description
1 polymer ?
#
loop_
_entity_poly.entity_id
_entity_poly.type
_entity_poly.pdbx_seq_one_letter_code
_entity_poly.pdbx_strand_id
1 'polypeptide(L)'
;MAVWQFQIELVPKAVAEANSLRAGMVLTEEQRESVVWWKDQRLPVTLLRDVEKMLPSGKTWSKDLEVLGSLETSCLTILREGESLVEVQFRFDLREVAVELLETAVQFSRDLQCWLISEDGKVIEPGLSALKDEIRESSA
;
A
#
# COMPACT_ATOMS: atom_id res chain seq x y z
N MET A 1 2.24 10.94 -10.73
CA MET A 1 2.83 9.59 -10.83
C MET A 1 3.01 9.23 -12.28
N ALA A 2 4.10 8.55 -12.62
CA ALA A 2 4.35 8.14 -13.99
C ALA A 2 3.39 7.04 -14.44
N VAL A 3 3.06 6.99 -15.74
CA VAL A 3 2.12 6.01 -16.30
C VAL A 3 2.57 4.55 -16.15
N TRP A 4 3.87 4.34 -15.95
CA TRP A 4 4.42 2.99 -15.74
C TRP A 4 4.47 2.57 -14.27
N GLN A 5 3.97 3.38 -13.36
CA GLN A 5 3.89 3.05 -11.93
C GLN A 5 2.46 2.77 -11.53
N PHE A 6 2.29 1.78 -10.65
CA PHE A 6 0.99 1.43 -10.08
C PHE A 6 1.10 1.49 -8.55
N GLN A 7 0.13 2.13 -7.92
CA GLN A 7 0.15 2.39 -6.48
C GLN A 7 -1.06 1.77 -5.80
N ILE A 8 -0.82 1.17 -4.64
CA ILE A 8 -1.88 0.72 -3.74
C ILE A 8 -1.63 1.29 -2.36
N GLU A 9 -2.70 1.68 -1.70
CA GLU A 9 -2.67 2.11 -0.30
C GLU A 9 -3.17 0.97 0.58
N LEU A 10 -2.47 0.72 1.69
CA LEU A 10 -2.90 -0.25 2.68
C LEU A 10 -3.73 0.46 3.74
N VAL A 11 -4.87 -0.12 4.10
CA VAL A 11 -5.74 0.41 5.15
C VAL A 11 -6.14 -0.72 6.08
N PRO A 12 -6.18 -0.49 7.40
CA PRO A 12 -6.61 -1.53 8.33
C PRO A 12 -8.02 -2.00 8.01
N LYS A 13 -8.20 -3.31 7.88
CA LYS A 13 -9.51 -3.91 7.60
C LYS A 13 -10.56 -3.52 8.63
N ALA A 14 -10.18 -3.50 9.91
CA ALA A 14 -11.09 -3.15 10.98
C ALA A 14 -11.63 -1.72 10.84
N VAL A 15 -10.79 -0.77 10.39
CA VAL A 15 -11.20 0.61 10.17
C VAL A 15 -12.10 0.69 8.93
N ALA A 16 -11.77 -0.04 7.87
CA ALA A 16 -12.60 -0.09 6.68
C ALA A 16 -13.99 -0.62 6.99
N GLU A 17 -14.09 -1.73 7.73
CA GLU A 17 -15.38 -2.31 8.13
C GLU A 17 -16.17 -1.36 9.05
N ALA A 18 -15.49 -0.66 9.97
CA ALA A 18 -16.14 0.32 10.83
C ALA A 18 -16.74 1.49 10.06
N ASN A 19 -16.23 1.76 8.85
CA ASN A 19 -16.74 2.80 7.96
C ASN A 19 -17.67 2.22 6.89
N SER A 20 -18.17 1.00 7.09
CA SER A 20 -19.12 0.31 6.19
C SER A 20 -18.57 0.05 4.79
N LEU A 21 -17.26 -0.09 4.66
CA LEU A 21 -16.63 -0.39 3.38
C LEU A 21 -16.61 -1.89 3.12
N ARG A 22 -16.67 -2.26 1.85
CA ARG A 22 -16.62 -3.65 1.38
C ARG A 22 -15.73 -3.75 0.16
N ALA A 23 -15.16 -4.94 -0.05
CA ALA A 23 -14.39 -5.21 -1.25
C ALA A 23 -15.25 -4.96 -2.50
N GLY A 24 -14.67 -4.34 -3.52
CA GLY A 24 -15.35 -3.97 -4.75
C GLY A 24 -15.92 -2.56 -4.77
N MET A 25 -16.06 -1.92 -3.62
CA MET A 25 -16.53 -0.52 -3.57
C MET A 25 -15.47 0.41 -4.15
N VAL A 26 -15.93 1.48 -4.80
CA VAL A 26 -15.04 2.54 -5.30
C VAL A 26 -15.28 3.79 -4.47
N LEU A 27 -14.21 4.27 -3.83
CA LEU A 27 -14.26 5.45 -2.99
C LEU A 27 -13.87 6.69 -3.79
N THR A 28 -14.56 7.81 -3.53
CA THR A 28 -14.11 9.09 -4.03
C THR A 28 -12.88 9.54 -3.25
N GLU A 29 -12.12 10.48 -3.80
CA GLU A 29 -10.98 11.04 -3.11
C GLU A 29 -11.39 11.66 -1.78
N GLU A 30 -12.52 12.36 -1.76
CA GLU A 30 -13.08 12.96 -0.55
C GLU A 30 -13.38 11.91 0.52
N GLN A 31 -13.98 10.79 0.13
CA GLN A 31 -14.25 9.68 1.07
C GLN A 31 -12.95 9.11 1.63
N ARG A 32 -11.93 8.94 0.80
CA ARG A 32 -10.62 8.43 1.24
C ARG A 32 -9.96 9.36 2.24
N GLU A 33 -10.01 10.66 2.00
CA GLU A 33 -9.39 11.67 2.85
C GLU A 33 -10.14 11.88 4.17
N SER A 34 -11.42 11.54 4.21
CA SER A 34 -12.25 11.75 5.40
C SER A 34 -12.00 10.74 6.52
N VAL A 35 -11.29 9.64 6.24
CA VAL A 35 -11.05 8.58 7.20
C VAL A 35 -9.62 8.64 7.72
N VAL A 36 -9.47 8.58 9.05
CA VAL A 36 -8.16 8.45 9.68
C VAL A 36 -7.85 6.95 9.80
N TRP A 37 -7.21 6.40 8.77
CA TRP A 37 -7.03 4.96 8.61
C TRP A 37 -6.17 4.31 9.68
N TRP A 38 -5.09 4.98 10.09
CA TRP A 38 -4.07 4.39 10.95
C TRP A 38 -4.08 4.88 12.39
N LYS A 39 -5.16 5.51 12.82
CA LYS A 39 -5.28 5.99 14.19
C LYS A 39 -5.06 4.87 15.19
N ASP A 40 -4.12 5.07 16.12
CA ASP A 40 -3.77 4.10 17.15
C ASP A 40 -3.26 2.76 16.63
N GLN A 41 -2.84 2.71 15.38
CA GLN A 41 -2.27 1.51 14.76
C GLN A 41 -0.75 1.63 14.65
N ARG A 42 -0.07 0.48 14.65
CA ARG A 42 1.39 0.42 14.52
C ARG A 42 1.79 -0.61 13.48
N LEU A 43 2.98 -0.40 12.90
CA LEU A 43 3.59 -1.37 12.00
C LEU A 43 4.58 -2.22 12.78
N PRO A 44 4.36 -3.54 12.90
CA PRO A 44 5.36 -4.42 13.52
C PRO A 44 6.65 -4.44 12.70
N VAL A 45 7.77 -4.17 13.35
CA VAL A 45 9.08 -4.16 12.69
C VAL A 45 9.41 -5.51 12.05
N THR A 46 8.96 -6.60 12.66
CA THR A 46 9.19 -7.95 12.13
C THR A 46 8.60 -8.16 10.75
N LEU A 47 7.44 -7.55 10.46
CA LEU A 47 6.81 -7.68 9.14
C LEU A 47 7.57 -6.88 8.07
N LEU A 48 8.20 -5.78 8.45
CA LEU A 48 8.99 -4.99 7.51
C LEU A 48 10.26 -5.69 7.04
N ARG A 49 10.78 -6.64 7.82
CA ARG A 49 12.02 -7.36 7.47
C ARG A 49 11.91 -8.12 6.16
N ASP A 50 10.77 -8.76 5.92
CA ASP A 50 10.57 -9.52 4.67
C ASP A 50 10.52 -8.59 3.47
N VAL A 51 9.90 -7.42 3.64
CA VAL A 51 9.85 -6.40 2.59
C VAL A 51 11.25 -5.84 2.33
N GLU A 52 12.04 -5.61 3.39
CA GLU A 52 13.40 -5.08 3.27
C GLU A 52 14.32 -5.98 2.46
N LYS A 53 14.07 -7.29 2.43
CA LYS A 53 14.86 -8.22 1.62
C LYS A 53 14.71 -7.96 0.12
N MET A 54 13.56 -7.46 -0.30
CA MET A 54 13.28 -7.16 -1.70
C MET A 54 13.38 -5.68 -2.01
N LEU A 55 13.12 -4.82 -1.03
CA LEU A 55 13.15 -3.37 -1.15
C LEU A 55 14.04 -2.80 -0.04
N PRO A 56 15.35 -2.73 -0.27
CA PRO A 56 16.28 -2.20 0.74
C PRO A 56 15.96 -0.77 1.13
N SER A 57 16.29 -0.39 2.38
CA SER A 57 16.06 0.97 2.86
C SER A 57 16.63 2.01 1.92
N GLY A 58 15.80 2.97 1.52
CA GLY A 58 16.19 4.06 0.65
C GLY A 58 16.48 5.34 1.42
N LYS A 59 16.95 6.34 0.70
CA LYS A 59 17.14 7.68 1.24
C LYS A 59 15.80 8.41 1.26
N THR A 60 15.55 9.16 2.33
CA THR A 60 14.37 10.00 2.42
C THR A 60 14.77 11.45 2.66
N TRP A 61 13.93 12.37 2.16
CA TRP A 61 14.13 13.80 2.34
C TRP A 61 13.50 14.31 3.65
N SER A 62 12.65 13.48 4.25
CA SER A 62 11.93 13.83 5.48
C SER A 62 12.06 12.69 6.48
N LYS A 63 12.25 13.01 7.74
CA LYS A 63 12.26 12.01 8.82
C LYS A 63 10.87 11.42 9.06
N ASP A 64 9.84 12.02 8.50
CA ASP A 64 8.46 11.52 8.61
C ASP A 64 8.11 10.52 7.51
N LEU A 65 8.92 10.44 6.45
CA LEU A 65 8.72 9.52 5.36
C LEU A 65 9.81 8.45 5.33
N GLU A 66 9.43 7.20 5.57
CA GLU A 66 10.32 6.06 5.43
C GLU A 66 10.09 5.43 4.06
N VAL A 67 11.17 5.14 3.34
CA VAL A 67 11.09 4.52 2.01
C VAL A 67 11.91 3.24 2.01
N LEU A 68 11.27 2.13 1.64
CA LEU A 68 11.94 0.88 1.31
C LEU A 68 11.90 0.74 -0.21
N GLY A 69 13.06 0.61 -0.84
CA GLY A 69 13.18 0.63 -2.28
C GLY A 69 13.48 2.03 -2.80
N SER A 70 12.96 2.37 -3.97
CA SER A 70 13.21 3.66 -4.61
C SER A 70 11.91 4.29 -5.10
N LEU A 71 11.75 5.59 -4.88
CA LEU A 71 10.60 6.34 -5.38
C LEU A 71 10.54 6.36 -6.91
N GLU A 72 11.66 6.08 -7.57
CA GLU A 72 11.74 6.05 -9.04
C GLU A 72 11.36 4.70 -9.63
N THR A 73 11.36 3.66 -8.81
CA THR A 73 11.03 2.30 -9.21
C THR A 73 9.94 1.75 -8.30
N SER A 74 10.14 0.54 -7.75
CA SER A 74 9.20 -0.04 -6.78
C SER A 74 9.62 0.32 -5.37
N CYS A 75 8.64 0.61 -4.51
CA CYS A 75 8.91 0.97 -3.12
C CYS A 75 7.72 0.72 -2.21
N LEU A 76 8.02 0.66 -0.92
CA LEU A 76 7.03 0.79 0.15
C LEU A 76 7.29 2.11 0.83
N THR A 77 6.31 2.97 0.91
CA THR A 77 6.41 4.24 1.63
C THR A 77 5.56 4.21 2.88
N ILE A 78 6.12 4.71 3.97
CA ILE A 78 5.47 4.77 5.28
C ILE A 78 5.56 6.22 5.73
N LEU A 79 4.41 6.90 5.74
CA LEU A 79 4.34 8.30 6.15
C LEU A 79 3.85 8.37 7.60
N ARG A 80 4.58 9.13 8.41
CA ARG A 80 4.22 9.38 9.81
C ARG A 80 4.10 10.89 10.04
N GLU A 81 3.30 11.23 11.03
CA GLU A 81 3.22 12.59 11.54
C GLU A 81 3.58 12.51 13.02
N GLY A 82 4.84 12.85 13.34
CA GLY A 82 5.41 12.55 14.65
C GLY A 82 5.52 11.03 14.83
N GLU A 83 4.90 10.50 15.89
CA GLU A 83 4.86 9.05 16.14
C GLU A 83 3.65 8.37 15.52
N SER A 84 2.72 9.16 14.99
CA SER A 84 1.47 8.63 14.42
C SER A 84 1.68 8.19 12.98
N LEU A 85 1.21 6.98 12.67
CA LEU A 85 1.22 6.45 11.32
C LEU A 85 0.07 7.10 10.53
N VAL A 86 0.36 7.60 9.34
CA VAL A 86 -0.61 8.32 8.50
C VAL A 86 -0.97 7.52 7.25
N GLU A 87 0.03 6.95 6.57
CA GLU A 87 -0.19 6.32 5.29
C GLU A 87 0.85 5.23 5.03
N VAL A 88 0.41 4.13 4.45
CA VAL A 88 1.28 3.02 4.03
C VAL A 88 0.91 2.68 2.60
N GLN A 89 1.87 2.77 1.68
CA GLN A 89 1.63 2.55 0.26
C GLN A 89 2.71 1.70 -0.37
N PHE A 90 2.31 0.80 -1.27
CA PHE A 90 3.23 0.18 -2.21
C PHE A 90 3.10 0.88 -3.57
N ARG A 91 4.24 1.05 -4.22
CA ARG A 91 4.32 1.51 -5.60
C ARG A 91 5.13 0.49 -6.39
N PHE A 92 4.60 0.07 -7.51
CA PHE A 92 5.24 -0.93 -8.37
C PHE A 92 5.65 -0.31 -9.68
N ASP A 93 6.88 -0.61 -10.11
CA ASP A 93 7.36 -0.25 -11.43
C ASP A 93 6.89 -1.32 -12.41
N LEU A 94 5.88 -1.00 -13.21
CA LEU A 94 5.26 -1.96 -14.13
C LEU A 94 6.18 -2.41 -15.25
N ARG A 95 7.31 -1.71 -15.47
CA ARG A 95 8.30 -2.09 -16.49
C ARG A 95 9.11 -3.32 -16.04
N GLU A 96 9.28 -3.52 -14.73
CA GLU A 96 10.16 -4.53 -14.16
C GLU A 96 9.58 -5.23 -12.93
N VAL A 97 8.27 -5.21 -12.74
CA VAL A 97 7.70 -5.78 -11.52
C VAL A 97 7.86 -7.30 -11.50
N ALA A 98 8.50 -7.80 -10.45
CA ALA A 98 8.64 -9.23 -10.21
C ALA A 98 7.41 -9.76 -9.47
N VAL A 99 6.98 -10.96 -9.84
CA VAL A 99 5.85 -11.63 -9.17
C VAL A 99 6.13 -11.79 -7.67
N GLU A 100 7.38 -12.06 -7.31
CA GLU A 100 7.79 -12.23 -5.91
C GLU A 100 7.54 -10.96 -5.09
N LEU A 101 7.70 -9.78 -5.68
CA LEU A 101 7.41 -8.52 -5.00
C LEU A 101 5.91 -8.37 -4.77
N LEU A 102 5.08 -8.71 -5.75
CA LEU A 102 3.63 -8.69 -5.60
C LEU A 102 3.17 -9.66 -4.53
N GLU A 103 3.74 -10.87 -4.51
CA GLU A 103 3.45 -11.86 -3.48
C GLU A 103 3.84 -11.37 -2.08
N THR A 104 5.00 -10.74 -1.96
CA THR A 104 5.47 -10.16 -0.70
C THR A 104 4.54 -9.04 -0.23
N ALA A 105 4.11 -8.17 -1.14
CA ALA A 105 3.17 -7.09 -0.81
C ALA A 105 1.82 -7.64 -0.33
N VAL A 106 1.31 -8.66 -1.00
CA VAL A 106 0.05 -9.33 -0.62
C VAL A 106 0.18 -9.97 0.76
N GLN A 107 1.27 -10.69 1.00
CA GLN A 107 1.49 -11.36 2.28
C GLN A 107 1.65 -10.35 3.41
N PHE A 108 2.41 -9.29 3.18
CA PHE A 108 2.57 -8.20 4.14
C PHE A 108 1.21 -7.57 4.51
N SER A 109 0.38 -7.34 3.51
CA SER A 109 -0.96 -6.76 3.71
C SER A 109 -1.86 -7.70 4.52
N ARG A 110 -1.79 -8.99 4.26
CA ARG A 110 -2.55 -10.01 5.01
C ARG A 110 -2.07 -10.11 6.46
N ASP A 111 -0.76 -10.09 6.66
CA ASP A 111 -0.18 -10.19 8.00
C ASP A 111 -0.52 -8.96 8.85
N LEU A 112 -0.64 -7.80 8.21
CA LEU A 112 -1.09 -6.56 8.85
C LEU A 112 -2.61 -6.49 9.01
N GLN A 113 -3.35 -7.46 8.47
CA GLN A 113 -4.82 -7.43 8.46
C GLN A 113 -5.35 -6.17 7.78
N CYS A 114 -4.82 -5.89 6.61
CA CYS A 114 -5.19 -4.73 5.81
C CYS A 114 -5.95 -5.12 4.56
N TRP A 115 -6.78 -4.21 4.08
CA TRP A 115 -7.29 -4.20 2.72
C TRP A 115 -6.46 -3.23 1.88
N LEU A 116 -6.65 -3.28 0.57
CA LEU A 116 -5.93 -2.44 -0.38
C LEU A 116 -6.90 -1.47 -1.04
N ILE A 117 -6.43 -0.26 -1.31
CA ILE A 117 -7.18 0.71 -2.11
C ILE A 117 -6.33 1.04 -3.33
N SER A 118 -6.87 0.79 -4.54
CA SER A 118 -6.17 1.09 -5.79
C SER A 118 -6.13 2.58 -6.07
N GLU A 119 -5.39 2.97 -7.10
CA GLU A 119 -5.30 4.37 -7.54
C GLU A 119 -6.67 4.97 -7.83
N ASP A 120 -7.58 4.17 -8.36
CA ASP A 120 -8.94 4.60 -8.70
C ASP A 120 -9.89 4.59 -7.50
N GLY A 121 -9.41 4.24 -6.33
CA GLY A 121 -10.22 4.21 -5.12
C GLY A 121 -10.96 2.91 -4.87
N LYS A 122 -10.69 1.87 -5.65
CA LYS A 122 -11.37 0.58 -5.49
C LYS A 122 -10.81 -0.17 -4.30
N VAL A 123 -11.71 -0.65 -3.44
CA VAL A 123 -11.36 -1.46 -2.26
C VAL A 123 -11.17 -2.91 -2.69
N ILE A 124 -10.02 -3.50 -2.36
CA ILE A 124 -9.63 -4.83 -2.79
C ILE A 124 -9.17 -5.64 -1.58
N GLU A 125 -9.60 -6.89 -1.49
CA GLU A 125 -9.02 -7.82 -0.53
C GLU A 125 -7.62 -8.22 -1.00
N PRO A 126 -6.63 -8.38 -0.10
CA PRO A 126 -5.28 -8.75 -0.51
C PRO A 126 -5.26 -10.15 -1.14
N GLY A 127 -4.89 -10.22 -2.39
CA GLY A 127 -4.74 -11.46 -3.13
C GLY A 127 -3.93 -11.20 -4.39
N LEU A 128 -3.08 -12.17 -4.76
CA LEU A 128 -2.20 -12.01 -5.91
C LEU A 128 -3.01 -11.87 -7.21
N SER A 129 -4.05 -12.69 -7.39
CA SER A 129 -4.91 -12.64 -8.56
C SER A 129 -5.64 -11.30 -8.65
N ALA A 130 -6.22 -10.84 -7.54
CA ALA A 130 -6.93 -9.55 -7.49
C ALA A 130 -6.00 -8.38 -7.79
N LEU A 131 -4.78 -8.42 -7.24
CA LEU A 131 -3.79 -7.37 -7.48
C LEU A 131 -3.35 -7.34 -8.94
N LYS A 132 -3.09 -8.52 -9.54
CA LYS A 132 -2.75 -8.62 -10.96
C LYS A 132 -3.85 -8.10 -11.86
N ASP A 133 -5.10 -8.40 -11.52
CA ASP A 133 -6.26 -7.93 -12.30
C ASP A 133 -6.37 -6.40 -12.26
N GLU A 134 -6.15 -5.79 -11.10
CA GLU A 134 -6.16 -4.33 -10.98
C GLU A 134 -5.04 -3.67 -11.76
N ILE A 135 -3.85 -4.26 -11.74
CA ILE A 135 -2.71 -3.77 -12.53
C ILE A 135 -3.05 -3.84 -14.03
N ARG A 136 -3.64 -4.94 -14.46
CA ARG A 136 -4.03 -5.14 -15.86
C ARG A 136 -5.07 -4.12 -16.30
N GLU A 137 -6.08 -3.88 -15.48
CA GLU A 137 -7.13 -2.90 -15.77
C GLU A 137 -6.59 -1.47 -15.83
N SER A 138 -5.63 -1.12 -14.98
CA SER A 138 -5.04 0.21 -14.97
C SER A 138 -4.12 0.46 -16.16
N SER A 139 -3.58 -0.62 -16.74
CA SER A 139 -2.64 -0.54 -17.89
C SER A 139 -3.36 -0.55 -19.23
N ALA A 140 -4.64 -0.80 -19.22
CA ALA A 140 -5.43 -0.90 -20.45
C ALA A 140 -5.68 0.45 -21.11
#